data_0dd5bc45e4a3a5ce35d56568604bf1ea
#
_entry.id   0dd5bc45e4a3a5ce35d56568604bf1ea
#
_cell.length_a   1.000
_cell.length_b   1.000
_cell.length_c   1.000
_cell.angle_alpha   90.00
_cell.angle_beta   90.00
_cell.angle_gamma   90.00
#
_symmetry.space_group_name_H-M   'P 1'
#
loop_
_entity.id
_entity.type
_entity.pdbx_description
1 polymer ?
#
loop_
_entity_poly.entity_id
_entity_poly.type
_entity_poly.pdbx_seq_one_letter_code
_entity_poly.pdbx_strand_id
1 'polypeptide(L)'
;MVTAHGAVRVKRAYYYCGRCHQSFLPYDDAVGLVDEISPGLRPLVCLAGTLAPFADAAEDVLKRFSGVRLSASTVLRTTEGEGERLRAQLKDGRMVEPAQAEPFWTKPRDDGQPAAYVGLDAFSVPMQGLRAGKAEHRMLYAALLYTPDKEHTRYLVDFELNTLAEQVRAQAGAVGIEQVSQLIAVTDGGNGLEEALQRQLAANLTTVLDWYHAAEHLCAFAKVWLGADEPACVAWQHEAKGVLYERGGDALLAHLRGLDLPPGTSAEVREEYRKLVGYFEHNRHRTDYPTYRANGWDIGSGPTEAGCKIIGERLKGSGMRWVEDGAATVAALRALYVSGGPVWDGFWSQPHRLAA
;
A
#
# COMPACT_ATOMS: atom_id res chain seq x y z
N MET A 1 -15.18 -30.96 -10.54
CA MET A 1 -15.04 -29.52 -10.74
C MET A 1 -16.04 -28.79 -9.88
N VAL A 2 -15.61 -27.77 -9.16
CA VAL A 2 -16.48 -26.88 -8.39
C VAL A 2 -16.68 -25.58 -9.16
N THR A 3 -17.92 -25.15 -9.29
CA THR A 3 -18.31 -23.92 -9.99
C THR A 3 -19.06 -22.98 -9.05
N ALA A 4 -19.30 -21.73 -9.46
CA ALA A 4 -20.12 -20.78 -8.70
C ALA A 4 -21.56 -21.29 -8.47
N HIS A 5 -22.01 -22.27 -9.25
CA HIS A 5 -23.35 -22.87 -9.14
C HIS A 5 -23.36 -24.28 -8.51
N GLY A 6 -22.23 -24.69 -7.93
CA GLY A 6 -22.09 -25.97 -7.26
C GLY A 6 -21.11 -26.92 -7.97
N ALA A 7 -21.09 -28.16 -7.48
CA ALA A 7 -20.20 -29.21 -8.00
C ALA A 7 -20.76 -29.84 -9.28
N VAL A 8 -19.90 -29.94 -10.29
CA VAL A 8 -20.22 -30.57 -11.58
C VAL A 8 -19.30 -31.75 -11.81
N ARG A 9 -19.87 -32.90 -12.21
CA ARG A 9 -19.09 -34.09 -12.55
C ARG A 9 -18.68 -34.00 -14.03
N VAL A 10 -17.37 -33.94 -14.28
CA VAL A 10 -16.80 -33.89 -15.64
C VAL A 10 -15.94 -35.12 -15.86
N LYS A 11 -16.13 -35.78 -17.02
CA LYS A 11 -15.24 -36.82 -17.49
C LYS A 11 -14.15 -36.17 -18.33
N ARG A 12 -12.90 -36.47 -18.03
CA ARG A 12 -11.73 -35.88 -18.71
C ARG A 12 -10.68 -36.95 -18.97
N ALA A 13 -9.96 -36.82 -20.08
CA ALA A 13 -8.84 -37.69 -20.39
C ALA A 13 -7.62 -37.31 -19.54
N TYR A 14 -6.98 -38.30 -18.97
CA TYR A 14 -5.73 -38.19 -18.23
C TYR A 14 -4.60 -38.79 -19.10
N TYR A 15 -3.56 -38.01 -19.32
CA TYR A 15 -2.38 -38.44 -20.06
C TYR A 15 -1.18 -38.53 -19.14
N TYR A 16 -0.43 -39.61 -19.29
CA TYR A 16 0.81 -39.85 -18.55
C TYR A 16 1.94 -40.21 -19.50
N CYS A 17 3.06 -39.53 -19.38
CA CYS A 17 4.25 -39.83 -20.14
C CYS A 17 5.16 -40.81 -19.39
N GLY A 18 5.29 -42.04 -19.85
CA GLY A 18 6.17 -43.03 -19.23
C GLY A 18 7.67 -42.71 -19.30
N ARG A 19 8.08 -41.73 -20.15
CA ARG A 19 9.48 -41.33 -20.30
C ARG A 19 9.89 -40.21 -19.32
N CYS A 20 9.07 -39.16 -19.17
CA CYS A 20 9.38 -38.04 -18.30
C CYS A 20 8.60 -38.06 -16.98
N HIS A 21 7.75 -39.09 -16.80
CA HIS A 21 6.90 -39.26 -15.62
C HIS A 21 5.95 -38.07 -15.31
N GLN A 22 5.69 -37.23 -16.31
CA GLN A 22 4.73 -36.13 -16.19
C GLN A 22 3.34 -36.57 -16.64
N SER A 23 2.35 -35.98 -16.00
CA SER A 23 0.94 -36.15 -16.35
C SER A 23 0.32 -34.82 -16.68
N PHE A 24 -0.69 -34.81 -17.54
CA PHE A 24 -1.46 -33.61 -17.84
C PHE A 24 -2.90 -33.95 -18.20
N LEU A 25 -3.74 -32.96 -18.05
CA LEU A 25 -5.18 -33.01 -18.26
C LEU A 25 -5.56 -31.93 -19.28
N PRO A 26 -5.53 -32.21 -20.59
CA PRO A 26 -5.76 -31.19 -21.63
C PRO A 26 -7.07 -30.46 -21.51
N TYR A 27 -8.07 -31.10 -20.94
CA TYR A 27 -9.36 -30.45 -20.66
C TYR A 27 -9.21 -29.34 -19.62
N ASP A 28 -8.43 -29.57 -18.56
CA ASP A 28 -8.25 -28.58 -17.49
C ASP A 28 -7.58 -27.33 -18.03
N ASP A 29 -6.54 -27.52 -18.87
CA ASP A 29 -5.84 -26.42 -19.53
C ASP A 29 -6.77 -25.65 -20.48
N ALA A 30 -7.55 -26.37 -21.29
CA ALA A 30 -8.44 -25.78 -22.27
C ALA A 30 -9.56 -24.94 -21.63
N VAL A 31 -10.05 -25.34 -20.45
CA VAL A 31 -11.11 -24.63 -19.73
C VAL A 31 -10.59 -23.74 -18.61
N GLY A 32 -9.28 -23.68 -18.41
CA GLY A 32 -8.64 -22.90 -17.34
C GLY A 32 -8.96 -23.40 -15.94
N LEU A 33 -9.13 -24.72 -15.75
CA LEU A 33 -9.41 -25.32 -14.46
C LEU A 33 -8.13 -25.45 -13.63
N VAL A 34 -8.12 -24.94 -12.43
CA VAL A 34 -7.00 -25.05 -11.48
C VAL A 34 -7.53 -25.64 -10.17
N ASP A 35 -6.89 -26.70 -9.66
CA ASP A 35 -7.28 -27.38 -8.41
C ASP A 35 -8.78 -27.72 -8.34
N GLU A 36 -9.33 -28.15 -9.49
CA GLU A 36 -10.76 -28.45 -9.64
C GLU A 36 -11.71 -27.26 -9.47
N ILE A 37 -11.21 -26.02 -9.40
CA ILE A 37 -11.98 -24.80 -9.29
C ILE A 37 -12.12 -24.16 -10.67
N SER A 38 -13.37 -23.89 -11.08
CA SER A 38 -13.65 -23.26 -12.37
C SER A 38 -13.14 -21.81 -12.43
N PRO A 39 -12.80 -21.29 -13.62
CA PRO A 39 -12.38 -19.89 -13.78
C PRO A 39 -13.39 -18.88 -13.21
N GLY A 40 -14.69 -19.15 -13.36
CA GLY A 40 -15.73 -18.25 -12.83
C GLY A 40 -15.90 -18.30 -11.30
N LEU A 41 -15.40 -19.35 -10.63
CA LEU A 41 -15.45 -19.43 -9.16
C LEU A 41 -14.20 -18.82 -8.52
N ARG A 42 -13.03 -18.89 -9.17
CA ARG A 42 -11.77 -18.39 -8.59
C ARG A 42 -11.82 -16.94 -8.10
N PRO A 43 -12.37 -15.98 -8.87
CA PRO A 43 -12.51 -14.59 -8.40
C PRO A 43 -13.27 -14.49 -7.07
N LEU A 44 -14.34 -15.27 -6.91
CA LEU A 44 -15.16 -15.28 -5.69
C LEU A 44 -14.39 -15.89 -4.50
N VAL A 45 -13.64 -16.99 -4.73
CA VAL A 45 -12.80 -17.61 -3.69
C VAL A 45 -11.72 -16.63 -3.24
N CYS A 46 -11.03 -15.99 -4.18
CA CYS A 46 -9.98 -15.02 -3.87
C CYS A 46 -10.55 -13.76 -3.19
N LEU A 47 -11.71 -13.29 -3.63
CA LEU A 47 -12.39 -12.18 -2.96
C LEU A 47 -12.71 -12.54 -1.51
N ALA A 48 -13.32 -13.70 -1.26
CA ALA A 48 -13.58 -14.17 0.09
C ALA A 48 -12.30 -14.26 0.93
N GLY A 49 -11.23 -14.85 0.37
CA GLY A 49 -9.91 -14.98 1.02
C GLY A 49 -9.21 -13.64 1.28
N THR A 50 -9.48 -12.59 0.50
CA THR A 50 -8.95 -11.23 0.75
C THR A 50 -9.78 -10.42 1.73
N LEU A 51 -11.04 -10.79 1.96
CA LEU A 51 -11.95 -10.07 2.86
C LEU A 51 -11.95 -10.64 4.28
N ALA A 52 -11.74 -11.95 4.44
CA ALA A 52 -11.86 -12.63 5.72
C ALA A 52 -10.72 -13.66 5.95
N PRO A 53 -10.49 -14.09 7.21
CA PRO A 53 -9.68 -15.26 7.50
C PRO A 53 -10.15 -16.46 6.69
N PHE A 54 -9.23 -17.35 6.27
CA PHE A 54 -9.58 -18.43 5.33
C PHE A 54 -10.67 -19.38 5.84
N ALA A 55 -10.75 -19.60 7.16
CA ALA A 55 -11.82 -20.39 7.76
C ALA A 55 -13.18 -19.68 7.63
N ASP A 56 -13.23 -18.39 7.97
CA ASP A 56 -14.45 -17.59 7.88
C ASP A 56 -14.84 -17.36 6.41
N ALA A 57 -13.86 -17.18 5.52
CA ALA A 57 -14.09 -17.11 4.08
C ALA A 57 -14.77 -18.37 3.53
N ALA A 58 -14.36 -19.55 4.00
CA ALA A 58 -14.95 -20.82 3.61
C ALA A 58 -16.35 -21.02 4.20
N GLU A 59 -16.53 -20.84 5.51
CA GLU A 59 -17.77 -21.16 6.22
C GLU A 59 -18.79 -20.03 6.16
N ASP A 60 -18.39 -18.79 6.34
CA ASP A 60 -19.35 -17.68 6.46
C ASP A 60 -19.58 -16.99 5.11
N VAL A 61 -18.53 -16.77 4.30
CA VAL A 61 -18.70 -16.07 3.02
C VAL A 61 -19.14 -17.05 1.93
N LEU A 62 -18.34 -18.04 1.57
CA LEU A 62 -18.64 -18.91 0.42
C LEU A 62 -19.83 -19.82 0.69
N LYS A 63 -19.83 -20.53 1.82
CA LYS A 63 -20.88 -21.51 2.11
C LYS A 63 -22.24 -20.85 2.39
N ARG A 64 -22.29 -19.81 3.24
CA ARG A 64 -23.56 -19.19 3.66
C ARG A 64 -24.15 -18.28 2.57
N PHE A 65 -23.32 -17.49 1.86
CA PHE A 65 -23.85 -16.57 0.84
C PHE A 65 -24.01 -17.19 -0.54
N SER A 66 -23.10 -18.08 -0.97
CA SER A 66 -23.15 -18.66 -2.31
C SER A 66 -23.49 -20.15 -2.36
N GLY A 67 -23.56 -20.83 -1.21
CA GLY A 67 -23.77 -22.29 -1.13
C GLY A 67 -22.55 -23.11 -1.56
N VAL A 68 -21.44 -22.49 -1.96
CA VAL A 68 -20.21 -23.15 -2.37
C VAL A 68 -19.49 -23.70 -1.16
N ARG A 69 -19.21 -25.00 -1.16
CA ARG A 69 -18.52 -25.67 -0.06
C ARG A 69 -17.06 -25.95 -0.46
N LEU A 70 -16.14 -25.25 0.17
CA LEU A 70 -14.69 -25.43 0.05
C LEU A 70 -14.09 -25.50 1.45
N SER A 71 -12.95 -26.20 1.57
CA SER A 71 -12.19 -26.18 2.80
C SER A 71 -11.40 -24.88 2.95
N ALA A 72 -11.09 -24.48 4.18
CA ALA A 72 -10.23 -23.31 4.44
C ALA A 72 -8.87 -23.45 3.72
N SER A 73 -8.29 -24.66 3.66
CA SER A 73 -7.04 -24.92 2.96
C SER A 73 -7.16 -24.78 1.44
N THR A 74 -8.33 -25.07 0.87
CA THR A 74 -8.59 -24.83 -0.55
C THR A 74 -8.69 -23.33 -0.83
N VAL A 75 -9.41 -22.57 0.02
CA VAL A 75 -9.48 -21.12 -0.11
C VAL A 75 -8.09 -20.50 0.00
N LEU A 76 -7.28 -20.93 0.98
CA LEU A 76 -5.91 -20.48 1.16
C LEU A 76 -5.09 -20.71 -0.11
N ARG A 77 -4.98 -21.96 -0.58
CA ARG A 77 -4.15 -22.30 -1.76
C ARG A 77 -4.58 -21.56 -3.02
N THR A 78 -5.89 -21.44 -3.25
CA THR A 78 -6.41 -20.69 -4.40
C THR A 78 -6.05 -19.20 -4.30
N THR A 79 -6.22 -18.60 -3.12
CA THR A 79 -5.89 -17.18 -2.90
C THR A 79 -4.39 -16.92 -3.04
N GLU A 80 -3.54 -17.76 -2.43
CA GLU A 80 -2.09 -17.61 -2.54
C GLU A 80 -1.60 -17.85 -3.98
N GLY A 81 -2.12 -18.86 -4.68
CA GLY A 81 -1.73 -19.14 -6.07
C GLY A 81 -2.08 -18.00 -7.03
N GLU A 82 -3.26 -17.42 -6.89
CA GLU A 82 -3.65 -16.27 -7.73
C GLU A 82 -2.91 -14.98 -7.32
N GLY A 83 -2.62 -14.82 -6.03
CA GLY A 83 -1.78 -13.74 -5.55
C GLY A 83 -0.35 -13.83 -6.08
N GLU A 84 0.22 -15.04 -6.17
CA GLU A 84 1.54 -15.25 -6.78
C GLU A 84 1.51 -14.92 -8.27
N ARG A 85 0.46 -15.33 -9.00
CA ARG A 85 0.26 -14.96 -10.41
C ARG A 85 0.24 -13.44 -10.60
N LEU A 86 -0.47 -12.70 -9.73
CA LEU A 86 -0.48 -11.25 -9.74
C LEU A 86 0.90 -10.66 -9.46
N ARG A 87 1.59 -11.13 -8.43
CA ARG A 87 2.93 -10.66 -8.08
C ARG A 87 3.96 -10.90 -9.19
N ALA A 88 3.93 -12.07 -9.82
CA ALA A 88 4.78 -12.36 -10.95
C ALA A 88 4.52 -11.41 -12.13
N GLN A 89 3.24 -11.12 -12.42
CA GLN A 89 2.86 -10.16 -13.45
C GLN A 89 3.41 -8.74 -13.13
N LEU A 90 3.27 -8.28 -11.89
CA LEU A 90 3.76 -6.96 -11.47
C LEU A 90 5.29 -6.88 -11.49
N LYS A 91 6.00 -7.94 -11.10
CA LYS A 91 7.48 -8.03 -11.19
C LYS A 91 7.99 -7.94 -12.62
N ASP A 92 7.25 -8.51 -13.58
CA ASP A 92 7.56 -8.40 -15.01
C ASP A 92 7.22 -6.99 -15.59
N GLY A 93 6.83 -6.03 -14.76
CA GLY A 93 6.42 -4.69 -15.18
C GLY A 93 5.07 -4.65 -15.91
N ARG A 94 4.32 -5.74 -15.88
CA ARG A 94 2.97 -5.81 -16.48
C ARG A 94 1.95 -5.38 -15.46
N MET A 95 1.28 -4.28 -15.71
CA MET A 95 0.22 -3.78 -14.88
C MET A 95 -1.13 -4.40 -15.22
N VAL A 96 -2.02 -4.42 -14.24
CA VAL A 96 -3.40 -4.85 -14.46
C VAL A 96 -4.18 -3.69 -15.06
N GLU A 97 -4.66 -3.89 -16.28
CA GLU A 97 -5.55 -2.93 -16.92
C GLU A 97 -6.99 -3.12 -16.44
N PRO A 98 -7.76 -2.04 -16.28
CA PRO A 98 -9.18 -2.13 -15.98
C PRO A 98 -9.94 -2.90 -17.07
N ALA A 99 -10.96 -3.67 -16.68
CA ALA A 99 -11.86 -4.34 -17.63
C ALA A 99 -12.68 -3.35 -18.47
N GLN A 100 -12.86 -2.13 -17.99
CA GLN A 100 -13.53 -1.03 -18.69
C GLN A 100 -12.56 0.16 -18.74
N ALA A 101 -12.62 0.92 -19.85
CA ALA A 101 -11.82 2.14 -19.95
C ALA A 101 -12.16 3.09 -18.81
N GLU A 102 -11.16 3.45 -18.04
CA GLU A 102 -11.32 4.46 -16.99
C GLU A 102 -11.28 5.86 -17.60
N PRO A 103 -12.00 6.81 -17.00
CA PRO A 103 -11.75 8.21 -17.26
C PRO A 103 -10.29 8.51 -16.99
N PHE A 104 -9.73 9.33 -17.82
CA PHE A 104 -8.32 9.61 -17.81
C PHE A 104 -7.86 10.25 -16.48
N TRP A 105 -6.70 9.87 -15.99
CA TRP A 105 -6.12 10.31 -14.72
C TRP A 105 -5.69 11.78 -14.69
N THR A 106 -5.79 12.50 -15.78
CA THR A 106 -5.54 13.93 -15.86
C THR A 106 -6.77 14.77 -15.55
N LYS A 107 -7.52 14.44 -14.51
CA LYS A 107 -8.55 15.36 -14.05
C LYS A 107 -7.88 16.67 -13.60
N PRO A 108 -8.32 17.82 -14.13
CA PRO A 108 -7.81 19.09 -13.66
C PRO A 108 -8.23 19.33 -12.22
N ARG A 109 -7.36 19.96 -11.47
CA ARG A 109 -7.68 20.56 -10.19
C ARG A 109 -8.59 21.79 -10.39
N ASP A 110 -9.01 22.41 -9.31
CA ASP A 110 -9.80 23.66 -9.36
C ASP A 110 -9.12 24.78 -10.14
N ASP A 111 -7.78 24.76 -10.22
CA ASP A 111 -6.97 25.69 -11.01
C ASP A 111 -6.83 25.30 -12.51
N GLY A 112 -7.47 24.21 -12.91
CA GLY A 112 -7.44 23.69 -14.27
C GLY A 112 -6.19 22.92 -14.67
N GLN A 113 -5.21 22.72 -13.77
CA GLN A 113 -3.97 22.00 -14.04
C GLN A 113 -4.13 20.49 -13.76
N PRO A 114 -3.75 19.64 -14.72
CA PRO A 114 -3.70 18.20 -14.47
C PRO A 114 -2.67 17.86 -13.39
N ALA A 115 -3.11 17.16 -12.35
CA ALA A 115 -2.26 16.71 -11.26
C ALA A 115 -2.58 15.28 -10.85
N ALA A 116 -1.58 14.58 -10.32
CA ALA A 116 -1.75 13.29 -9.67
C ALA A 116 -0.89 13.21 -8.41
N TYR A 117 -1.24 12.31 -7.54
CA TYR A 117 -0.54 12.07 -6.30
C TYR A 117 0.06 10.68 -6.26
N VAL A 118 1.18 10.56 -5.58
CA VAL A 118 1.75 9.30 -5.15
C VAL A 118 2.03 9.36 -3.65
N GLY A 119 1.50 8.40 -2.91
CA GLY A 119 1.82 8.20 -1.51
C GLY A 119 2.60 6.90 -1.34
N LEU A 120 3.51 6.89 -0.39
CA LEU A 120 4.27 5.72 0.00
C LEU A 120 4.42 5.71 1.51
N ASP A 121 4.07 4.58 2.12
CA ASP A 121 4.13 4.37 3.55
C ASP A 121 4.39 2.88 3.83
N ALA A 122 4.58 2.52 5.10
CA ALA A 122 4.82 1.14 5.49
C ALA A 122 4.10 0.79 6.79
N PHE A 123 3.69 -0.45 6.88
CA PHE A 123 3.10 -0.97 8.10
C PHE A 123 3.66 -2.33 8.50
N SER A 124 3.66 -2.59 9.79
CA SER A 124 4.16 -3.82 10.37
C SER A 124 3.19 -4.98 10.16
N VAL A 125 3.68 -6.13 9.69
CA VAL A 125 2.94 -7.39 9.53
C VAL A 125 3.49 -8.44 10.50
N PRO A 126 2.63 -9.13 11.29
CA PRO A 126 3.09 -10.18 12.20
C PRO A 126 3.48 -11.44 11.42
N MET A 127 4.72 -11.89 11.59
CA MET A 127 5.29 -13.02 10.90
C MET A 127 5.31 -14.28 11.77
N GLN A 128 5.37 -15.43 11.14
CA GLN A 128 5.69 -16.70 11.84
C GLN A 128 7.19 -16.68 12.13
N GLY A 129 7.57 -16.56 13.42
CA GLY A 129 8.96 -16.60 13.84
C GLY A 129 9.55 -18.01 13.71
N LEU A 130 10.83 -18.06 13.38
CA LEU A 130 11.60 -19.33 13.33
C LEU A 130 11.81 -19.97 14.72
N ARG A 131 11.50 -19.26 15.80
CA ARG A 131 11.65 -19.72 17.20
C ARG A 131 10.39 -19.48 18.00
N ALA A 132 9.94 -20.52 18.69
CA ALA A 132 8.81 -20.44 19.62
C ALA A 132 9.01 -19.29 20.63
N GLY A 133 8.10 -18.31 20.65
CA GLY A 133 7.96 -17.35 21.73
C GLY A 133 8.15 -15.86 21.38
N LYS A 134 8.75 -15.48 20.25
CA LYS A 134 8.82 -14.06 19.86
C LYS A 134 8.03 -13.82 18.57
N ALA A 135 7.09 -12.88 18.62
CA ALA A 135 6.44 -12.37 17.42
C ALA A 135 7.47 -11.57 16.64
N GLU A 136 7.84 -12.06 15.46
CA GLU A 136 8.61 -11.27 14.50
C GLU A 136 7.63 -10.42 13.70
N HIS A 137 8.07 -9.22 13.35
CA HIS A 137 7.31 -8.30 12.51
C HIS A 137 8.18 -7.87 11.33
N ARG A 138 7.60 -7.82 10.14
CA ARG A 138 8.24 -7.20 8.97
C ARG A 138 7.43 -6.02 8.48
N MET A 139 8.13 -5.02 7.98
CA MET A 139 7.49 -3.88 7.33
C MET A 139 7.07 -4.27 5.92
N LEU A 140 5.79 -4.08 5.63
CA LEU A 140 5.23 -4.15 4.29
C LEU A 140 5.03 -2.72 3.81
N TYR A 141 5.65 -2.39 2.68
CA TYR A 141 5.48 -1.09 2.04
C TYR A 141 4.20 -1.10 1.21
N ALA A 142 3.48 0.01 1.24
CA ALA A 142 2.30 0.24 0.42
C ALA A 142 2.43 1.56 -0.33
N ALA A 143 2.11 1.53 -1.60
CA ALA A 143 2.05 2.72 -2.44
C ALA A 143 0.62 2.94 -2.92
N LEU A 144 0.27 4.20 -3.07
CA LEU A 144 -1.00 4.64 -3.60
C LEU A 144 -0.77 5.70 -4.67
N LEU A 145 -1.22 5.43 -5.88
CA LEU A 145 -1.43 6.48 -6.88
C LEU A 145 -2.88 6.93 -6.81
N TYR A 146 -3.14 8.24 -6.86
CA TYR A 146 -4.52 8.75 -6.80
C TYR A 146 -4.67 10.11 -7.48
N THR A 147 -5.90 10.38 -7.90
CA THR A 147 -6.30 11.68 -8.47
C THR A 147 -6.63 12.69 -7.37
N PRO A 148 -6.61 14.01 -7.64
CA PRO A 148 -6.91 15.04 -6.63
C PRO A 148 -8.27 14.85 -5.95
N ASP A 149 -9.29 14.38 -6.69
CA ASP A 149 -10.65 14.08 -6.18
C ASP A 149 -10.72 12.74 -5.43
N LYS A 150 -9.64 11.93 -5.47
CA LYS A 150 -9.55 10.60 -4.84
C LYS A 150 -10.54 9.56 -5.39
N GLU A 151 -11.16 9.82 -6.54
CA GLU A 151 -12.08 8.89 -7.19
C GLU A 151 -11.35 7.73 -7.88
N HIS A 152 -10.13 7.97 -8.37
CA HIS A 152 -9.29 6.95 -8.99
C HIS A 152 -8.08 6.66 -8.12
N THR A 153 -7.90 5.38 -7.82
CA THR A 153 -6.82 4.91 -6.94
C THR A 153 -6.16 3.67 -7.51
N ARG A 154 -4.85 3.52 -7.26
CA ARG A 154 -4.09 2.29 -7.50
C ARG A 154 -3.22 1.99 -6.31
N TYR A 155 -3.49 0.87 -5.67
CA TYR A 155 -2.73 0.37 -4.53
C TYR A 155 -1.76 -0.70 -4.99
N LEU A 156 -0.53 -0.61 -4.51
CA LEU A 156 0.53 -1.58 -4.72
C LEU A 156 1.20 -1.88 -3.38
N VAL A 157 1.70 -3.08 -3.21
CA VAL A 157 2.39 -3.49 -1.97
C VAL A 157 3.56 -4.42 -2.29
N ASP A 158 4.64 -4.27 -1.54
CA ASP A 158 5.74 -5.23 -1.54
C ASP A 158 6.52 -5.15 -0.21
N PHE A 159 7.21 -6.23 0.17
CA PHE A 159 8.14 -6.20 1.29
C PHE A 159 9.47 -5.50 0.95
N GLU A 160 9.76 -5.36 -0.34
CA GLU A 160 10.98 -4.74 -0.83
C GLU A 160 10.67 -3.37 -1.45
N LEU A 161 11.15 -2.30 -0.81
CA LEU A 161 10.88 -0.92 -1.19
C LEU A 161 11.25 -0.61 -2.66
N ASN A 162 12.40 -1.10 -3.12
CA ASN A 162 12.84 -0.83 -4.50
C ASN A 162 11.92 -1.52 -5.52
N THR A 163 11.51 -2.76 -5.26
CA THR A 163 10.55 -3.49 -6.11
C THR A 163 9.22 -2.76 -6.17
N LEU A 164 8.73 -2.27 -5.02
CA LEU A 164 7.50 -1.49 -4.99
C LEU A 164 7.62 -0.20 -5.81
N ALA A 165 8.74 0.52 -5.68
CA ALA A 165 8.97 1.75 -6.44
C ALA A 165 9.01 1.51 -7.97
N GLU A 166 9.59 0.39 -8.42
CA GLU A 166 9.56 -0.03 -9.82
C GLU A 166 8.12 -0.34 -10.31
N GLN A 167 7.33 -1.02 -9.49
CA GLN A 167 5.91 -1.26 -9.76
C GLN A 167 5.12 0.06 -9.83
N VAL A 168 5.39 1.01 -8.94
CA VAL A 168 4.80 2.36 -8.96
C VAL A 168 5.08 3.05 -10.28
N ARG A 169 6.34 3.01 -10.78
CA ARG A 169 6.70 3.57 -12.08
C ARG A 169 5.91 2.92 -13.22
N ALA A 170 5.86 1.60 -13.24
CA ALA A 170 5.14 0.87 -14.29
C ALA A 170 3.63 1.19 -14.26
N GLN A 171 3.04 1.25 -13.06
CA GLN A 171 1.63 1.63 -12.91
C GLN A 171 1.38 3.09 -13.28
N ALA A 172 2.29 4.01 -12.93
CA ALA A 172 2.21 5.41 -13.32
C ALA A 172 2.19 5.59 -14.84
N GLY A 173 3.04 4.86 -15.56
CA GLY A 173 3.02 4.81 -17.04
C GLY A 173 1.71 4.23 -17.58
N ALA A 174 1.20 3.14 -17.01
CA ALA A 174 -0.03 2.48 -17.45
C ALA A 174 -1.28 3.39 -17.32
N VAL A 175 -1.33 4.26 -16.29
CA VAL A 175 -2.43 5.21 -16.09
C VAL A 175 -2.14 6.61 -16.71
N GLY A 176 -1.01 6.79 -17.41
CA GLY A 176 -0.68 8.02 -18.12
C GLY A 176 -0.25 9.18 -17.23
N ILE A 177 0.30 8.93 -16.05
CA ILE A 177 0.76 9.99 -15.12
C ILE A 177 1.80 10.92 -15.73
N GLU A 178 2.57 10.48 -16.70
CA GLU A 178 3.51 11.34 -17.44
C GLU A 178 2.85 12.52 -18.17
N GLN A 179 1.53 12.48 -18.35
CA GLN A 179 0.76 13.56 -18.98
C GLN A 179 0.26 14.61 -17.98
N VAL A 180 0.43 14.38 -16.67
CA VAL A 180 0.10 15.39 -15.66
C VAL A 180 1.21 16.44 -15.60
N SER A 181 0.81 17.69 -15.43
CA SER A 181 1.77 18.80 -15.26
C SER A 181 2.43 18.78 -13.86
N GLN A 182 1.77 18.17 -12.89
CA GLN A 182 2.21 18.12 -11.50
C GLN A 182 2.01 16.71 -10.93
N LEU A 183 3.10 16.07 -10.55
CA LEU A 183 3.09 14.85 -9.78
C LEU A 183 3.59 15.15 -8.35
N ILE A 184 2.77 14.88 -7.36
CA ILE A 184 3.01 15.26 -5.99
C ILE A 184 3.17 13.97 -5.16
N ALA A 185 4.32 13.84 -4.47
CA ALA A 185 4.54 12.76 -3.53
C ALA A 185 4.39 13.28 -2.10
N VAL A 186 3.45 12.70 -1.35
CA VAL A 186 3.30 12.99 0.09
C VAL A 186 3.79 11.78 0.86
N THR A 187 4.89 11.94 1.62
CA THR A 187 5.50 10.86 2.39
C THR A 187 5.95 11.36 3.76
N ASP A 188 6.14 10.43 4.69
CA ASP A 188 6.81 10.74 5.95
C ASP A 188 8.29 11.11 5.74
N GLY A 189 8.96 11.54 6.82
CA GLY A 189 10.34 12.02 6.79
C GLY A 189 11.41 10.94 6.87
N GLY A 190 11.07 9.66 6.74
CA GLY A 190 11.99 8.58 7.04
C GLY A 190 12.12 7.48 5.99
N ASN A 191 13.01 6.55 6.28
CA ASN A 191 13.11 5.22 5.65
C ASN A 191 13.42 5.14 4.15
N GLY A 192 13.93 6.20 3.52
CA GLY A 192 14.30 6.19 2.09
C GLY A 192 13.12 6.18 1.12
N LEU A 193 11.90 6.52 1.59
CA LEU A 193 10.68 6.51 0.77
C LEU A 193 10.76 7.55 -0.34
N GLU A 194 11.21 8.76 0.01
CA GLU A 194 11.38 9.85 -0.95
C GLU A 194 12.38 9.48 -2.04
N GLU A 195 13.55 9.00 -1.64
CA GLU A 195 14.63 8.63 -2.57
C GLU A 195 14.20 7.48 -3.49
N ALA A 196 13.40 6.55 -3.00
CA ALA A 196 12.86 5.47 -3.81
C ALA A 196 11.93 6.00 -4.92
N LEU A 197 11.03 6.92 -4.57
CA LEU A 197 10.14 7.56 -5.54
C LEU A 197 10.91 8.46 -6.52
N GLN A 198 11.84 9.28 -6.03
CA GLN A 198 12.65 10.16 -6.87
C GLN A 198 13.47 9.40 -7.91
N ARG A 199 14.03 8.24 -7.55
CA ARG A 199 14.75 7.39 -8.53
C ARG A 199 13.87 6.90 -9.67
N GLN A 200 12.58 6.70 -9.41
CA GLN A 200 11.65 6.12 -10.39
C GLN A 200 10.82 7.16 -11.16
N LEU A 201 10.52 8.31 -10.53
CA LEU A 201 9.54 9.28 -11.03
C LEU A 201 10.13 10.69 -11.19
N ALA A 202 11.46 10.81 -11.35
CA ALA A 202 12.22 12.05 -11.16
C ALA A 202 11.84 13.27 -12.03
N ALA A 203 11.24 13.09 -13.20
CA ALA A 203 11.17 14.18 -14.19
C ALA A 203 10.26 15.37 -13.79
N ASN A 204 9.19 15.14 -13.01
CA ASN A 204 8.23 16.18 -12.60
C ASN A 204 7.67 15.95 -11.19
N LEU A 205 8.38 15.20 -10.36
CA LEU A 205 7.97 14.87 -9.00
C LEU A 205 8.28 16.03 -8.04
N THR A 206 7.26 16.54 -7.37
CA THR A 206 7.41 17.40 -6.20
C THR A 206 7.15 16.60 -4.95
N THR A 207 8.11 16.58 -4.02
CA THR A 207 7.97 15.88 -2.75
C THR A 207 7.46 16.82 -1.66
N VAL A 208 6.51 16.36 -0.89
CA VAL A 208 5.91 17.06 0.25
C VAL A 208 6.09 16.18 1.49
N LEU A 209 6.68 16.75 2.53
CA LEU A 209 6.73 16.09 3.84
C LEU A 209 5.31 16.05 4.42
N ASP A 210 4.87 14.90 4.90
CA ASP A 210 3.59 14.81 5.61
C ASP A 210 3.56 15.79 6.79
N TRP A 211 2.59 16.71 6.73
CA TRP A 211 2.47 17.76 7.75
C TRP A 211 2.10 17.20 9.12
N TYR A 212 1.30 16.13 9.18
CA TYR A 212 0.89 15.52 10.45
C TYR A 212 2.09 14.85 11.12
N HIS A 213 2.91 14.09 10.38
CA HIS A 213 4.15 13.52 10.89
C HIS A 213 5.15 14.60 11.31
N ALA A 214 5.29 15.66 10.54
CA ALA A 214 6.12 16.81 10.92
C ALA A 214 5.63 17.46 12.23
N ALA A 215 4.32 17.62 12.38
CA ALA A 215 3.71 18.16 13.59
C ALA A 215 3.88 17.24 14.80
N GLU A 216 3.85 15.91 14.61
CA GLU A 216 4.10 14.93 15.67
C GLU A 216 5.51 15.06 16.26
N HIS A 217 6.54 15.28 15.43
CA HIS A 217 7.90 15.53 15.91
C HIS A 217 7.98 16.78 16.81
N LEU A 218 7.27 17.86 16.44
CA LEU A 218 7.16 19.06 17.28
C LEU A 218 6.48 18.75 18.61
N CYS A 219 5.38 18.01 18.57
CA CYS A 219 4.64 17.62 19.77
C CYS A 219 5.47 16.71 20.69
N ALA A 220 6.22 15.77 20.13
CA ALA A 220 7.06 14.86 20.90
C ALA A 220 8.15 15.64 21.65
N PHE A 221 8.87 16.54 20.98
CA PHE A 221 9.87 17.38 21.60
C PHE A 221 9.27 18.26 22.72
N ALA A 222 8.14 18.92 22.46
CA ALA A 222 7.50 19.79 23.46
C ALA A 222 7.15 19.02 24.74
N LYS A 223 6.66 17.79 24.62
CA LYS A 223 6.32 16.94 25.78
C LYS A 223 7.55 16.58 26.63
N VAL A 224 8.68 16.30 25.99
CA VAL A 224 9.93 15.98 26.69
C VAL A 224 10.54 17.25 27.34
N TRP A 225 10.41 18.39 26.68
CA TRP A 225 10.99 19.65 27.15
C TRP A 225 10.16 20.32 28.25
N LEU A 226 8.84 20.41 28.05
CA LEU A 226 7.95 21.24 28.89
C LEU A 226 7.02 20.41 29.79
N GLY A 227 6.97 19.09 29.61
CA GLY A 227 6.00 18.22 30.26
C GLY A 227 4.68 18.12 29.51
N ALA A 228 4.15 16.89 29.40
CA ALA A 228 3.01 16.59 28.51
C ALA A 228 1.72 17.36 28.88
N ASP A 229 1.48 17.57 30.17
CA ASP A 229 0.24 18.14 30.70
C ASP A 229 0.36 19.64 31.04
N GLU A 230 1.50 20.26 30.73
CA GLU A 230 1.75 21.67 31.06
C GLU A 230 1.13 22.60 30.01
N PRO A 231 0.46 23.71 30.44
CA PRO A 231 -0.08 24.70 29.49
C PRO A 231 0.97 25.28 28.56
N ALA A 232 2.22 25.43 29.00
CA ALA A 232 3.34 25.88 28.19
C ALA A 232 3.65 24.91 27.03
N CYS A 233 3.51 23.58 27.23
CA CYS A 233 3.68 22.58 26.20
C CYS A 233 2.65 22.77 25.09
N VAL A 234 1.39 22.94 25.45
CA VAL A 234 0.28 23.14 24.48
C VAL A 234 0.48 24.45 23.71
N ALA A 235 0.84 25.53 24.41
CA ALA A 235 1.08 26.84 23.79
C ALA A 235 2.23 26.78 22.78
N TRP A 236 3.36 26.17 23.15
CA TRP A 236 4.52 26.05 22.26
C TRP A 236 4.21 25.16 21.05
N GLN A 237 3.50 24.04 21.24
CA GLN A 237 3.07 23.18 20.12
C GLN A 237 2.20 23.95 19.13
N HIS A 238 1.28 24.75 19.61
CA HIS A 238 0.42 25.58 18.76
C HIS A 238 1.23 26.61 17.98
N GLU A 239 2.15 27.31 18.64
CA GLU A 239 3.04 28.28 18.02
C GLU A 239 3.93 27.63 16.94
N ALA A 240 4.68 26.58 17.30
CA ALA A 240 5.61 25.93 16.38
C ALA A 240 4.88 25.33 15.16
N LYS A 241 3.73 24.69 15.36
CA LYS A 241 2.88 24.20 14.25
C LYS A 241 2.37 25.36 13.40
N GLY A 242 1.98 26.47 14.01
CA GLY A 242 1.55 27.66 13.28
C GLY A 242 2.67 28.25 12.43
N VAL A 243 3.89 28.34 12.95
CA VAL A 243 5.07 28.80 12.18
C VAL A 243 5.33 27.87 10.98
N LEU A 244 5.32 26.55 11.21
CA LEU A 244 5.52 25.58 10.14
C LEU A 244 4.43 25.70 9.06
N TYR A 245 3.18 25.76 9.45
CA TYR A 245 2.02 25.79 8.55
C TYR A 245 1.92 27.06 7.72
N GLU A 246 2.14 28.23 8.36
CA GLU A 246 1.95 29.54 7.74
C GLU A 246 3.21 30.09 7.06
N ARG A 247 4.39 29.63 7.48
CA ARG A 247 5.67 30.21 7.05
C ARG A 247 6.68 29.18 6.54
N GLY A 248 6.39 27.88 6.64
CA GLY A 248 7.21 26.80 6.12
C GLY A 248 8.40 26.41 7.00
N GLY A 249 9.15 25.42 6.54
CA GLY A 249 10.26 24.81 7.29
C GLY A 249 11.43 25.74 7.56
N ASP A 250 11.73 26.69 6.68
CA ASP A 250 12.82 27.66 6.89
C ASP A 250 12.53 28.59 8.08
N ALA A 251 11.29 29.06 8.18
CA ALA A 251 10.87 29.88 9.29
C ALA A 251 10.81 29.06 10.59
N LEU A 252 10.40 27.79 10.52
CA LEU A 252 10.44 26.89 11.67
C LEU A 252 11.88 26.64 12.14
N LEU A 253 12.83 26.38 11.24
CA LEU A 253 14.23 26.19 11.61
C LEU A 253 14.82 27.42 12.26
N ALA A 254 14.50 28.61 11.76
CA ALA A 254 14.90 29.87 12.41
C ALA A 254 14.28 30.00 13.81
N HIS A 255 13.00 29.66 13.97
CA HIS A 255 12.31 29.65 15.25
C HIS A 255 12.94 28.65 16.25
N LEU A 256 13.22 27.41 15.81
CA LEU A 256 13.87 26.38 16.63
C LEU A 256 15.28 26.82 17.08
N ARG A 257 16.09 27.36 16.17
CA ARG A 257 17.45 27.82 16.49
C ARG A 257 17.46 29.03 17.42
N GLY A 258 16.37 29.78 17.48
CA GLY A 258 16.17 30.88 18.42
C GLY A 258 15.73 30.44 19.81
N LEU A 259 15.47 29.14 20.04
CA LEU A 259 15.09 28.65 21.37
C LEU A 259 16.29 28.73 22.33
N ASP A 260 16.09 29.46 23.40
CA ASP A 260 17.06 29.51 24.51
C ASP A 260 16.75 28.38 25.51
N LEU A 261 17.51 27.29 25.38
CA LEU A 261 17.40 26.19 26.34
C LEU A 261 18.22 26.54 27.60
N PRO A 262 17.60 26.62 28.79
CA PRO A 262 18.29 27.03 30.01
C PRO A 262 19.56 26.23 30.31
N PRO A 263 20.56 26.77 30.99
CA PRO A 263 21.81 26.10 31.31
C PRO A 263 21.67 24.77 32.06
N GLY A 264 20.55 24.55 32.77
CA GLY A 264 20.24 23.31 33.49
C GLY A 264 19.43 22.27 32.72
N THR A 265 19.17 22.50 31.43
CA THR A 265 18.39 21.55 30.57
C THR A 265 19.02 20.16 30.56
N SER A 266 18.19 19.11 30.73
CA SER A 266 18.64 17.72 30.74
C SER A 266 19.30 17.28 29.43
N ALA A 267 20.16 16.28 29.49
CA ALA A 267 20.77 15.68 28.30
C ALA A 267 19.72 15.10 27.33
N GLU A 268 18.64 14.56 27.87
CA GLU A 268 17.54 14.02 27.09
C GLU A 268 16.85 15.09 26.24
N VAL A 269 16.48 16.23 26.83
CA VAL A 269 15.88 17.36 26.11
C VAL A 269 16.82 17.89 25.02
N ARG A 270 18.11 17.99 25.31
CA ARG A 270 19.10 18.46 24.32
C ARG A 270 19.22 17.50 23.14
N GLU A 271 19.17 16.21 23.41
CA GLU A 271 19.22 15.19 22.35
C GLU A 271 17.94 15.20 21.50
N GLU A 272 16.76 15.31 22.12
CA GLU A 272 15.51 15.44 21.37
C GLU A 272 15.43 16.75 20.55
N TYR A 273 15.95 17.85 21.09
CA TYR A 273 16.11 19.08 20.32
C TYR A 273 17.02 18.89 19.10
N ARG A 274 18.18 18.25 19.30
CA ARG A 274 19.14 17.98 18.21
C ARG A 274 18.49 17.12 17.10
N LYS A 275 17.76 16.08 17.51
CA LYS A 275 17.00 15.22 16.57
C LYS A 275 15.94 16.02 15.80
N LEU A 276 15.18 16.85 16.49
CA LEU A 276 14.15 17.69 15.89
C LEU A 276 14.73 18.64 14.84
N VAL A 277 15.77 19.38 15.20
CA VAL A 277 16.45 20.30 14.25
C VAL A 277 17.00 19.51 13.06
N GLY A 278 17.71 18.41 13.31
CA GLY A 278 18.24 17.55 12.23
C GLY A 278 17.16 17.00 11.31
N TYR A 279 16.00 16.62 11.85
CA TYR A 279 14.86 16.16 11.05
C TYR A 279 14.36 17.25 10.09
N PHE A 280 14.16 18.47 10.56
CA PHE A 280 13.70 19.57 9.71
C PHE A 280 14.80 20.09 8.77
N GLU A 281 16.08 20.04 9.14
CA GLU A 281 17.18 20.33 8.22
C GLU A 281 17.24 19.35 7.06
N HIS A 282 17.13 18.06 7.35
CA HIS A 282 17.12 17.00 6.33
C HIS A 282 15.94 17.14 5.37
N ASN A 283 14.76 17.44 5.91
CA ASN A 283 13.51 17.55 5.15
C ASN A 283 13.18 18.96 4.63
N ARG A 284 14.10 19.91 4.77
CA ARG A 284 13.88 21.33 4.47
C ARG A 284 13.31 21.59 3.08
N HIS A 285 13.79 20.85 2.08
CA HIS A 285 13.42 21.01 0.67
C HIS A 285 11.95 20.66 0.35
N ARG A 286 11.25 20.02 1.27
CA ARG A 286 9.87 19.56 1.09
C ARG A 286 8.90 20.04 2.18
N THR A 287 9.17 21.19 2.78
CA THR A 287 8.39 21.79 3.87
C THR A 287 7.87 23.20 3.55
N ASP A 288 7.77 23.55 2.25
CA ASP A 288 7.17 24.82 1.83
C ASP A 288 5.63 24.74 1.78
N TYR A 289 5.04 24.47 2.96
CA TYR A 289 3.59 24.32 3.06
C TYR A 289 2.78 25.56 2.61
N PRO A 290 3.23 26.82 2.81
CA PRO A 290 2.53 27.98 2.27
C PRO A 290 2.33 27.88 0.74
N THR A 291 3.39 27.56 0.00
CA THR A 291 3.32 27.40 -1.46
C THR A 291 2.47 26.19 -1.86
N TYR A 292 2.60 25.06 -1.17
CA TYR A 292 1.82 23.85 -1.48
C TYR A 292 0.32 24.11 -1.29
N ARG A 293 -0.07 24.77 -0.20
CA ARG A 293 -1.45 25.15 0.06
C ARG A 293 -1.98 26.19 -0.93
N ALA A 294 -1.17 27.19 -1.29
CA ALA A 294 -1.54 28.17 -2.31
C ALA A 294 -1.79 27.50 -3.67
N ASN A 295 -1.05 26.42 -3.98
CA ASN A 295 -1.27 25.58 -5.15
C ASN A 295 -2.46 24.59 -4.96
N GLY A 296 -3.12 24.58 -3.81
CA GLY A 296 -4.21 23.64 -3.47
C GLY A 296 -3.74 22.18 -3.36
N TRP A 297 -2.47 21.92 -3.06
CA TRP A 297 -1.95 20.57 -2.91
C TRP A 297 -2.29 19.99 -1.55
N ASP A 298 -2.53 18.68 -1.51
CA ASP A 298 -2.59 17.94 -0.25
C ASP A 298 -1.21 17.98 0.43
N ILE A 299 -1.19 18.28 1.72
CA ILE A 299 0.03 18.29 2.54
C ILE A 299 0.06 17.17 3.58
N GLY A 300 -0.93 16.30 3.56
CA GLY A 300 -1.05 15.16 4.46
C GLY A 300 -1.22 13.86 3.70
N SER A 301 -0.65 12.77 4.25
CA SER A 301 -0.66 11.41 3.69
C SER A 301 -1.95 10.63 3.96
N GLY A 302 -3.01 11.26 4.43
CA GLY A 302 -4.26 10.61 4.85
C GLY A 302 -4.78 9.52 3.90
N PRO A 303 -4.81 9.71 2.56
CA PRO A 303 -5.21 8.65 1.63
C PRO A 303 -4.30 7.43 1.68
N THR A 304 -2.99 7.63 1.83
CA THR A 304 -2.00 6.55 1.92
C THR A 304 -2.11 5.80 3.23
N GLU A 305 -2.26 6.51 4.35
CA GLU A 305 -2.49 5.91 5.67
C GLU A 305 -3.79 5.10 5.70
N ALA A 306 -4.87 5.61 5.11
CA ALA A 306 -6.13 4.88 4.96
C ALA A 306 -5.92 3.59 4.15
N GLY A 307 -5.15 3.64 3.07
CA GLY A 307 -4.76 2.48 2.28
C GLY A 307 -3.98 1.44 3.09
N CYS A 308 -2.95 1.87 3.83
CA CYS A 308 -2.18 1.01 4.73
C CYS A 308 -3.08 0.33 5.77
N LYS A 309 -4.05 1.08 6.34
CA LYS A 309 -5.01 0.54 7.29
C LYS A 309 -5.91 -0.51 6.65
N ILE A 310 -6.56 -0.19 5.53
CA ILE A 310 -7.49 -1.09 4.83
C ILE A 310 -6.81 -2.39 4.38
N ILE A 311 -5.58 -2.30 3.86
CA ILE A 311 -4.81 -3.48 3.47
C ILE A 311 -4.36 -4.25 4.73
N GLY A 312 -3.86 -3.54 5.73
CA GLY A 312 -3.36 -4.08 6.99
C GLY A 312 -4.42 -4.82 7.81
N GLU A 313 -5.68 -4.40 7.77
CA GLU A 313 -6.80 -5.07 8.47
C GLU A 313 -6.89 -6.56 8.12
N ARG A 314 -6.64 -6.94 6.87
CA ARG A 314 -6.62 -8.35 6.45
C ARG A 314 -5.43 -9.13 7.00
N LEU A 315 -4.34 -8.47 7.30
CA LEU A 315 -3.08 -9.11 7.71
C LEU A 315 -2.83 -9.08 9.21
N LYS A 316 -3.47 -8.17 9.92
CA LYS A 316 -3.23 -7.89 11.35
C LYS A 316 -4.34 -8.37 12.28
N GLY A 317 -5.24 -9.23 11.80
CA GLY A 317 -6.30 -9.82 12.65
C GLY A 317 -5.72 -10.52 13.88
N SER A 318 -6.51 -10.57 14.96
CA SER A 318 -6.09 -11.18 16.22
C SER A 318 -5.60 -12.63 16.01
N GLY A 319 -4.39 -12.92 16.44
CA GLY A 319 -3.78 -14.25 16.31
C GLY A 319 -3.22 -14.58 14.92
N MET A 320 -3.37 -13.70 13.92
CA MET A 320 -2.79 -13.94 12.60
C MET A 320 -1.27 -13.85 12.64
N ARG A 321 -0.63 -14.81 11.97
CA ARG A 321 0.81 -14.82 11.71
C ARG A 321 1.06 -15.40 10.32
N TRP A 322 1.98 -14.82 9.59
CA TRP A 322 2.20 -15.11 8.19
C TRP A 322 3.59 -15.65 7.92
N VAL A 323 3.68 -16.58 6.96
CA VAL A 323 4.90 -16.73 6.19
C VAL A 323 4.96 -15.57 5.18
N GLU A 324 6.16 -15.15 4.80
CA GLU A 324 6.35 -13.94 3.99
C GLU A 324 5.59 -13.99 2.66
N ASP A 325 5.74 -15.08 1.91
CA ASP A 325 5.05 -15.23 0.62
C ASP A 325 3.54 -15.24 0.76
N GLY A 326 2.99 -15.90 1.79
CA GLY A 326 1.56 -15.88 2.07
C GLY A 326 1.04 -14.48 2.39
N ALA A 327 1.77 -13.71 3.20
CA ALA A 327 1.41 -12.31 3.46
C ALA A 327 1.45 -11.46 2.20
N ALA A 328 2.53 -11.59 1.41
CA ALA A 328 2.71 -10.80 0.20
C ALA A 328 1.64 -11.09 -0.86
N THR A 329 1.27 -12.35 -1.06
CA THR A 329 0.25 -12.76 -2.04
C THR A 329 -1.14 -12.26 -1.67
N VAL A 330 -1.53 -12.41 -0.38
CA VAL A 330 -2.83 -11.91 0.11
C VAL A 330 -2.88 -10.39 0.10
N ALA A 331 -1.79 -9.72 0.49
CA ALA A 331 -1.68 -8.27 0.45
C ALA A 331 -1.80 -7.72 -0.97
N ALA A 332 -1.14 -8.34 -1.95
CA ALA A 332 -1.20 -7.93 -3.35
C ALA A 332 -2.63 -8.06 -3.91
N LEU A 333 -3.32 -9.17 -3.65
CA LEU A 333 -4.74 -9.30 -4.04
C LEU A 333 -5.65 -8.31 -3.31
N ARG A 334 -5.35 -8.02 -2.03
CA ARG A 334 -6.11 -7.01 -1.29
C ARG A 334 -5.89 -5.62 -1.88
N ALA A 335 -4.65 -5.27 -2.22
CA ALA A 335 -4.30 -4.02 -2.91
C ALA A 335 -5.02 -3.90 -4.27
N LEU A 336 -5.03 -4.98 -5.05
CA LEU A 336 -5.78 -5.04 -6.31
C LEU A 336 -7.27 -4.79 -6.10
N TYR A 337 -7.89 -5.45 -5.11
CA TYR A 337 -9.31 -5.29 -4.80
C TYR A 337 -9.67 -3.87 -4.40
N VAL A 338 -8.89 -3.25 -3.52
CA VAL A 338 -9.15 -1.88 -3.06
C VAL A 338 -8.80 -0.81 -4.11
N SER A 339 -8.09 -1.19 -5.17
CA SER A 339 -7.88 -0.33 -6.35
C SER A 339 -9.13 -0.14 -7.21
N GLY A 340 -10.22 -0.89 -6.92
CA GLY A 340 -11.51 -0.71 -7.55
C GLY A 340 -11.98 -1.89 -8.41
N GLY A 341 -13.29 -1.99 -8.58
CA GLY A 341 -13.94 -3.07 -9.33
C GLY A 341 -13.41 -3.26 -10.75
N PRO A 342 -13.26 -2.20 -11.56
CA PRO A 342 -12.74 -2.33 -12.92
C PRO A 342 -11.34 -2.97 -12.99
N VAL A 343 -10.45 -2.67 -12.03
CA VAL A 343 -9.09 -3.25 -11.98
C VAL A 343 -9.14 -4.71 -11.53
N TRP A 344 -9.95 -5.01 -10.53
CA TRP A 344 -10.19 -6.39 -10.11
C TRP A 344 -10.72 -7.23 -11.26
N ASP A 345 -11.75 -6.78 -11.96
CA ASP A 345 -12.34 -7.49 -13.10
C ASP A 345 -11.36 -7.63 -14.27
N GLY A 346 -10.51 -6.61 -14.48
CA GLY A 346 -9.43 -6.63 -15.47
C GLY A 346 -8.45 -7.78 -15.26
N PHE A 347 -8.05 -8.03 -14.02
CA PHE A 347 -7.16 -9.14 -13.68
C PHE A 347 -7.79 -10.50 -14.00
N TRP A 348 -9.07 -10.68 -13.73
CA TRP A 348 -9.77 -11.94 -13.97
C TRP A 348 -10.18 -12.16 -15.43
N SER A 349 -10.28 -11.11 -16.23
CA SER A 349 -10.56 -11.21 -17.66
C SER A 349 -9.35 -11.68 -18.48
N GLN A 350 -8.14 -11.61 -17.92
CA GLN A 350 -6.93 -12.11 -18.57
C GLN A 350 -6.90 -13.64 -18.59
N PRO A 351 -6.50 -14.26 -19.72
CA PRO A 351 -6.39 -15.71 -19.78
C PRO A 351 -5.39 -16.21 -18.73
N HIS A 352 -5.80 -17.23 -17.99
CA HIS A 352 -4.94 -17.94 -17.07
C HIS A 352 -3.91 -18.74 -17.88
N ARG A 353 -2.76 -18.15 -18.17
CA ARG A 353 -1.63 -18.88 -18.73
C ARG A 353 -0.94 -19.61 -17.59
N LEU A 354 -1.05 -20.92 -17.54
CA LEU A 354 -0.14 -21.73 -16.74
C LEU A 354 1.28 -21.41 -17.24
N ALA A 355 2.19 -21.13 -16.31
CA ALA A 355 3.60 -21.00 -16.65
C ALA A 355 4.03 -22.31 -17.31
N ALA A 356 4.55 -22.22 -18.53
CA ALA A 356 5.02 -23.35 -19.30
C ALA A 356 6.31 -23.94 -18.68
#